data_bbcd09564ca549f1a1198648d195d169
#
_entry.id   bbcd09564ca549f1a1198648d195d169
#
_cell.length_a   1.000
_cell.length_b   1.000
_cell.length_c   1.000
_cell.angle_alpha   90.00
_cell.angle_beta   90.00
_cell.angle_gamma   90.00
#
_symmetry.space_group_name_H-M   'P 1'
#
loop_
_entity.id
_entity.type
_entity.pdbx_description
1 polymer ?
#
loop_
_entity_poly.entity_id
_entity_poly.type
_entity_poly.pdbx_seq_one_letter_code
_entity_poly.pdbx_strand_id
1 'polypeptide(L)'
;MVFCANTTFAQKSKSANTPKVKKTYKQEKVDSIIKQINRIDSTLMKIDTLLTINNGWLENIELDCSLKNRYKLYSTENIYTFLMLDTKTGMIEQIQWSLKSSEEYCITINNRDLTLFDGYGSNTFELYPTKNMYQFILINKTSGRKWHVQWGFNSKERWIRAIY
;
A
#
# COMPACT_ATOMS: atom_id res chain seq x y z
N MET A 1 -54.61 34.97 -80.49
CA MET A 1 -54.13 33.77 -79.79
C MET A 1 -52.70 33.55 -80.22
N VAL A 2 -51.78 33.89 -79.34
CA VAL A 2 -50.33 33.76 -79.57
C VAL A 2 -49.81 32.77 -78.59
N PHE A 3 -49.26 31.65 -79.10
CA PHE A 3 -48.61 30.62 -78.33
C PHE A 3 -47.12 31.03 -78.16
N CYS A 4 -46.69 31.28 -76.95
CA CYS A 4 -45.26 31.37 -76.65
C CYS A 4 -44.72 30.00 -76.18
N ALA A 5 -43.77 29.44 -76.91
CA ALA A 5 -43.09 28.24 -76.56
C ALA A 5 -41.84 28.60 -75.72
N ASN A 6 -41.83 28.17 -74.51
CA ASN A 6 -40.62 28.26 -73.61
C ASN A 6 -39.66 27.09 -73.86
N THR A 7 -38.51 27.37 -74.45
CA THR A 7 -37.40 26.41 -74.56
C THR A 7 -36.55 26.50 -73.32
N THR A 8 -36.54 25.49 -72.45
CA THR A 8 -35.68 25.33 -71.32
C THR A 8 -34.31 24.78 -71.76
N PHE A 9 -33.28 25.57 -71.68
CA PHE A 9 -31.88 25.12 -71.83
C PHE A 9 -31.44 24.37 -70.59
N ALA A 10 -31.14 23.09 -70.75
CA ALA A 10 -30.51 22.28 -69.71
C ALA A 10 -29.00 22.56 -69.69
N GLN A 11 -28.55 23.26 -68.64
CA GLN A 11 -27.14 23.50 -68.38
C GLN A 11 -26.48 22.23 -67.80
N LYS A 12 -25.65 21.54 -68.57
CA LYS A 12 -24.85 20.41 -68.17
C LYS A 12 -23.72 20.93 -67.27
N SER A 13 -23.81 20.72 -65.95
CA SER A 13 -22.72 21.02 -65.04
C SER A 13 -21.57 20.02 -65.29
N LYS A 14 -20.43 20.54 -65.70
CA LYS A 14 -19.16 19.84 -65.74
C LYS A 14 -18.68 19.58 -64.33
N SER A 15 -18.70 18.33 -63.90
CA SER A 15 -18.04 17.89 -62.69
C SER A 15 -16.54 18.21 -62.82
N ALA A 16 -16.04 19.13 -61.97
CA ALA A 16 -14.66 19.43 -61.87
C ALA A 16 -13.93 18.25 -61.22
N ASN A 17 -13.19 17.48 -62.02
CA ASN A 17 -12.25 16.50 -61.54
C ASN A 17 -11.08 17.23 -60.83
N THR A 18 -11.16 17.29 -59.50
CA THR A 18 -10.05 17.76 -58.67
C THR A 18 -8.86 16.81 -58.88
N PRO A 19 -7.66 17.30 -59.24
CA PRO A 19 -6.52 16.43 -59.50
C PRO A 19 -6.11 15.79 -58.16
N LYS A 20 -6.13 14.44 -58.08
CA LYS A 20 -5.54 13.68 -56.97
C LYS A 20 -4.06 13.99 -56.96
N VAL A 21 -3.64 14.82 -55.98
CA VAL A 21 -2.22 15.11 -55.73
C VAL A 21 -1.53 13.80 -55.42
N LYS A 22 -0.62 13.37 -56.29
CA LYS A 22 0.24 12.19 -56.07
C LYS A 22 1.14 12.53 -54.87
N LYS A 23 0.93 11.86 -53.71
CA LYS A 23 1.85 11.96 -52.58
C LYS A 23 3.25 11.55 -53.02
N THR A 24 4.25 12.39 -52.70
CA THR A 24 5.65 12.04 -52.99
C THR A 24 6.12 10.95 -52.02
N TYR A 25 7.06 10.13 -52.38
CA TYR A 25 7.66 9.08 -51.51
C TYR A 25 8.09 9.59 -50.13
N LYS A 26 8.62 10.83 -50.07
CA LYS A 26 8.95 11.49 -48.81
C LYS A 26 7.73 11.68 -47.92
N GLN A 27 6.57 12.10 -48.47
CA GLN A 27 5.35 12.34 -47.74
C GLN A 27 4.76 11.04 -47.18
N GLU A 28 4.80 9.95 -47.93
CA GLU A 28 4.31 8.64 -47.49
C GLU A 28 5.17 8.10 -46.34
N LYS A 29 6.48 8.33 -46.36
CA LYS A 29 7.39 7.95 -45.29
C LYS A 29 7.12 8.75 -43.99
N VAL A 30 6.88 10.06 -44.11
CA VAL A 30 6.49 10.94 -42.99
C VAL A 30 5.14 10.50 -42.38
N ASP A 31 4.14 10.24 -43.21
CA ASP A 31 2.83 9.78 -42.78
C ASP A 31 2.93 8.44 -42.03
N SER A 32 3.79 7.53 -42.48
CA SER A 32 4.08 6.25 -41.82
C SER A 32 4.72 6.45 -40.44
N ILE A 33 5.71 7.33 -40.33
CA ILE A 33 6.37 7.67 -39.06
C ILE A 33 5.36 8.29 -38.08
N ILE A 34 4.55 9.25 -38.50
CA ILE A 34 3.50 9.85 -37.69
C ILE A 34 2.53 8.80 -37.16
N LYS A 35 2.14 7.84 -38.00
CA LYS A 35 1.28 6.73 -37.57
C LYS A 35 1.94 5.84 -36.52
N GLN A 36 3.24 5.60 -36.63
CA GLN A 36 3.99 4.85 -35.59
C GLN A 36 4.09 5.64 -34.29
N ILE A 37 4.40 6.94 -34.35
CA ILE A 37 4.44 7.81 -33.16
C ILE A 37 3.09 7.78 -32.42
N ASN A 38 1.98 7.98 -33.11
CA ASN A 38 0.66 7.95 -32.51
C ASN A 38 0.32 6.58 -31.84
N ARG A 39 0.84 5.47 -32.39
CA ARG A 39 0.71 4.15 -31.74
C ARG A 39 1.55 4.06 -30.47
N ILE A 40 2.77 4.59 -30.50
CA ILE A 40 3.66 4.62 -29.33
C ILE A 40 3.02 5.46 -28.21
N ASP A 41 2.52 6.65 -28.52
CA ASP A 41 1.86 7.52 -27.56
C ASP A 41 0.63 6.83 -26.93
N SER A 42 -0.20 6.18 -27.74
CA SER A 42 -1.33 5.41 -27.22
C SER A 42 -0.90 4.25 -26.30
N THR A 43 0.24 3.62 -26.58
CA THR A 43 0.77 2.54 -25.75
C THR A 43 1.34 3.08 -24.46
N LEU A 44 2.06 4.21 -24.51
CA LEU A 44 2.57 4.92 -23.33
C LEU A 44 1.46 5.33 -22.38
N MET A 45 0.38 5.91 -22.89
CA MET A 45 -0.79 6.25 -22.07
C MET A 45 -1.39 5.02 -21.34
N LYS A 46 -1.43 3.86 -22.02
CA LYS A 46 -1.90 2.61 -21.38
C LYS A 46 -0.96 2.13 -20.29
N ILE A 47 0.35 2.20 -20.53
CA ILE A 47 1.37 1.82 -19.54
C ILE A 47 1.28 2.73 -18.33
N ASP A 48 1.15 4.03 -18.51
CA ASP A 48 1.02 4.99 -17.43
C ASP A 48 -0.23 4.73 -16.57
N THR A 49 -1.36 4.44 -17.23
CA THR A 49 -2.57 4.03 -16.54
C THR A 49 -2.39 2.75 -15.72
N LEU A 50 -1.73 1.73 -16.29
CA LEU A 50 -1.47 0.47 -15.59
C LEU A 50 -0.51 0.67 -14.41
N LEU A 51 0.51 1.51 -14.54
CA LEU A 51 1.43 1.85 -13.45
C LEU A 51 0.69 2.56 -12.31
N THR A 52 -0.19 3.49 -12.64
CA THR A 52 -1.00 4.20 -11.64
C THR A 52 -1.90 3.23 -10.86
N ILE A 53 -2.57 2.31 -11.57
CA ILE A 53 -3.41 1.29 -10.94
C ILE A 53 -2.56 0.35 -10.06
N ASN A 54 -1.43 -0.14 -10.56
CA ASN A 54 -0.56 -1.03 -9.81
C ASN A 54 0.02 -0.36 -8.56
N ASN A 55 0.43 0.91 -8.65
CA ASN A 55 0.92 1.64 -7.49
C ASN A 55 -0.17 1.80 -6.42
N GLY A 56 -1.40 2.13 -6.83
CA GLY A 56 -2.53 2.18 -5.90
C GLY A 56 -2.82 0.82 -5.23
N TRP A 57 -2.66 -0.28 -5.94
CA TRP A 57 -2.82 -1.62 -5.35
C TRP A 57 -1.69 -1.95 -4.37
N LEU A 58 -0.45 -1.61 -4.71
CA LEU A 58 0.71 -1.82 -3.83
C LEU A 58 0.59 -1.02 -2.54
N GLU A 59 0.18 0.24 -2.61
CA GLU A 59 -0.07 1.08 -1.43
C GLU A 59 -1.16 0.48 -0.53
N ASN A 60 -2.26 -0.04 -1.10
CA ASN A 60 -3.31 -0.69 -0.34
C ASN A 60 -2.84 -2.00 0.32
N ILE A 61 -2.05 -2.81 -0.38
CA ILE A 61 -1.47 -4.05 0.16
C ILE A 61 -0.50 -3.72 1.29
N GLU A 62 0.36 -2.73 1.13
CA GLU A 62 1.30 -2.30 2.15
C GLU A 62 0.57 -1.79 3.41
N LEU A 63 -0.48 -0.99 3.23
CA LEU A 63 -1.31 -0.51 4.33
C LEU A 63 -2.00 -1.67 5.07
N ASP A 64 -2.63 -2.60 4.36
CA ASP A 64 -3.29 -3.78 4.95
C ASP A 64 -2.30 -4.65 5.72
N CYS A 65 -1.13 -4.94 5.14
CA CYS A 65 -0.06 -5.67 5.81
C CYS A 65 0.49 -4.91 7.03
N SER A 66 0.53 -3.57 6.99
CA SER A 66 1.04 -2.75 8.10
C SER A 66 0.08 -2.64 9.28
N LEU A 67 -1.22 -2.83 9.05
CA LEU A 67 -2.28 -2.74 10.07
C LEU A 67 -2.76 -4.10 10.58
N LYS A 68 -2.69 -5.13 9.74
CA LYS A 68 -3.17 -6.46 10.08
C LYS A 68 -2.32 -7.08 11.19
N ASN A 69 -2.97 -7.51 12.28
CA ASN A 69 -2.33 -8.10 13.45
C ASN A 69 -1.28 -7.19 14.12
N ARG A 70 -1.44 -5.88 14.00
CA ARG A 70 -0.49 -4.93 14.59
C ARG A 70 -0.40 -5.07 16.10
N TYR A 71 -1.52 -5.18 16.79
CA TYR A 71 -1.55 -5.35 18.23
C TYR A 71 -1.96 -6.77 18.60
N LYS A 72 -1.22 -7.37 19.52
CA LYS A 72 -1.49 -8.73 20.01
C LYS A 72 -1.46 -8.74 21.53
N LEU A 73 -2.48 -9.37 22.13
CA LEU A 73 -2.57 -9.58 23.57
C LEU A 73 -2.02 -10.96 23.92
N TYR A 74 -1.20 -10.97 24.95
CA TYR A 74 -0.63 -12.18 25.54
C TYR A 74 -1.12 -12.29 26.99
N SER A 75 -1.76 -13.39 27.32
CA SER A 75 -2.11 -13.73 28.69
C SER A 75 -0.88 -13.98 29.53
N THR A 76 -0.94 -13.62 30.80
CA THR A 76 0.04 -14.03 31.81
C THR A 76 -0.58 -15.11 32.69
N GLU A 77 0.20 -15.70 33.62
CA GLU A 77 -0.34 -16.58 34.66
C GLU A 77 -1.25 -15.85 35.65
N ASN A 78 -1.18 -14.51 35.70
CA ASN A 78 -2.12 -13.68 36.45
C ASN A 78 -3.34 -13.39 35.58
N ILE A 79 -4.50 -13.88 36.01
CA ILE A 79 -5.77 -13.79 35.26
C ILE A 79 -6.22 -12.36 34.96
N TYR A 80 -5.74 -11.37 35.73
CA TYR A 80 -6.08 -9.96 35.56
C TYR A 80 -5.08 -9.17 34.71
N THR A 81 -3.98 -9.80 34.30
CA THR A 81 -2.87 -9.10 33.62
C THR A 81 -2.62 -9.66 32.23
N PHE A 82 -2.54 -8.76 31.26
CA PHE A 82 -2.14 -9.06 29.90
C PHE A 82 -0.95 -8.20 29.50
N LEU A 83 -0.17 -8.69 28.53
CA LEU A 83 0.81 -7.87 27.81
C LEU A 83 0.28 -7.58 26.42
N MET A 84 0.20 -6.31 26.05
CA MET A 84 -0.10 -5.89 24.69
C MET A 84 1.20 -5.58 23.97
N LEU A 85 1.42 -6.23 22.83
CA LEU A 85 2.56 -6.02 21.97
C LEU A 85 2.13 -5.29 20.71
N ASP A 86 2.79 -4.19 20.37
CA ASP A 86 2.82 -3.67 19.01
C ASP A 86 3.81 -4.54 18.20
N THR A 87 3.27 -5.43 17.41
CA THR A 87 4.05 -6.41 16.63
C THR A 87 4.88 -5.77 15.51
N LYS A 88 4.64 -4.50 15.20
CA LYS A 88 5.40 -3.73 14.23
C LYS A 88 6.66 -3.12 14.85
N THR A 89 6.55 -2.55 16.04
CA THR A 89 7.60 -1.74 16.67
C THR A 89 8.31 -2.44 17.83
N GLY A 90 7.68 -3.48 18.40
CA GLY A 90 8.18 -4.13 19.63
C GLY A 90 7.89 -3.34 20.90
N MET A 91 7.03 -2.33 20.85
CA MET A 91 6.51 -1.65 22.03
C MET A 91 5.61 -2.59 22.83
N ILE A 92 5.70 -2.50 24.17
CA ILE A 92 4.99 -3.41 25.07
C ILE A 92 4.34 -2.61 26.19
N GLU A 93 3.06 -2.91 26.42
CA GLU A 93 2.30 -2.39 27.54
C GLU A 93 1.76 -3.53 28.40
N GLN A 94 1.75 -3.31 29.72
CA GLN A 94 1.08 -4.17 30.67
C GLN A 94 -0.32 -3.62 30.91
N ILE A 95 -1.34 -4.44 30.69
CA ILE A 95 -2.74 -4.11 30.89
C ILE A 95 -3.24 -4.88 32.10
N GLN A 96 -3.79 -4.16 33.06
CA GLN A 96 -4.50 -4.71 34.22
C GLN A 96 -5.98 -4.46 34.03
N TRP A 97 -6.78 -5.50 33.96
CA TRP A 97 -8.23 -5.38 34.01
C TRP A 97 -8.78 -5.74 35.40
N SER A 98 -9.94 -5.26 35.76
CA SER A 98 -10.58 -5.56 37.01
C SER A 98 -12.11 -5.46 36.89
N LEU A 99 -12.82 -6.06 37.81
CA LEU A 99 -14.26 -5.85 37.96
C LEU A 99 -14.61 -4.44 38.50
N LYS A 100 -13.62 -3.74 39.01
CA LYS A 100 -13.73 -2.35 39.48
C LYS A 100 -12.86 -1.46 38.57
N SER A 101 -13.47 -0.51 37.89
CA SER A 101 -12.79 0.39 36.97
C SER A 101 -11.65 1.19 37.62
N SER A 102 -11.72 1.47 38.92
CA SER A 102 -10.66 2.16 39.66
C SER A 102 -9.37 1.35 39.81
N GLU A 103 -9.42 0.05 39.53
CA GLU A 103 -8.27 -0.87 39.62
C GLU A 103 -7.72 -1.25 38.22
N GLU A 104 -8.33 -0.71 37.16
CA GLU A 104 -7.86 -0.92 35.78
C GLU A 104 -6.78 0.09 35.42
N TYR A 105 -5.72 -0.39 34.77
CA TYR A 105 -4.66 0.48 34.30
C TYR A 105 -3.87 -0.13 33.13
N CYS A 106 -3.20 0.74 32.41
CA CYS A 106 -2.24 0.37 31.39
C CYS A 106 -0.89 1.04 31.70
N ILE A 107 0.18 0.27 31.70
CA ILE A 107 1.54 0.75 32.01
C ILE A 107 2.51 0.29 30.95
N THR A 108 3.32 1.20 30.45
CA THR A 108 4.37 0.90 29.48
C THR A 108 5.52 0.13 30.10
N ILE A 109 5.91 -1.00 29.47
CA ILE A 109 7.15 -1.74 29.74
C ILE A 109 8.24 -1.29 28.78
N ASN A 110 7.92 -1.17 27.50
CA ASN A 110 8.81 -0.68 26.47
C ASN A 110 8.12 0.31 25.57
N ASN A 111 8.61 1.54 25.53
CA ASN A 111 8.13 2.60 24.63
C ASN A 111 9.10 2.88 23.46
N ARG A 112 10.15 2.08 23.31
CA ARG A 112 11.14 2.25 22.24
C ARG A 112 10.73 1.43 21.04
N ASP A 113 10.87 2.02 19.87
CA ASP A 113 10.83 1.28 18.62
C ASP A 113 12.10 0.42 18.50
N LEU A 114 11.91 -0.89 18.45
CA LEU A 114 13.00 -1.87 18.39
C LEU A 114 13.30 -2.32 16.96
N THR A 115 12.61 -1.77 15.96
CA THR A 115 12.82 -2.14 14.56
C THR A 115 14.22 -1.79 14.10
N LEU A 116 14.75 -0.64 14.54
CA LEU A 116 15.93 -0.01 13.96
C LEU A 116 15.76 0.08 12.45
N PHE A 117 16.46 -0.78 11.69
CA PHE A 117 16.35 -0.88 10.23
C PHE A 117 15.76 -2.22 9.75
N ASP A 118 15.32 -3.09 10.69
CA ASP A 118 14.98 -4.49 10.40
C ASP A 118 13.46 -4.79 10.42
N GLY A 119 12.62 -3.81 10.73
CA GLY A 119 11.19 -4.02 10.89
C GLY A 119 10.40 -3.42 9.73
N TYR A 120 9.75 -4.25 8.95
CA TYR A 120 9.03 -3.81 7.76
C TYR A 120 7.51 -3.85 7.88
N GLY A 121 6.94 -4.38 8.93
CA GLY A 121 5.49 -4.48 9.05
C GLY A 121 5.00 -5.09 10.34
N SER A 122 3.69 -5.18 10.44
CA SER A 122 3.02 -5.90 11.52
C SER A 122 3.44 -7.37 11.52
N ASN A 123 3.37 -7.99 12.69
CA ASN A 123 3.80 -9.36 12.91
C ASN A 123 5.33 -9.61 12.83
N THR A 124 6.14 -8.55 12.86
CA THR A 124 7.62 -8.62 12.96
C THR A 124 8.05 -9.11 14.33
N PHE A 125 7.42 -8.63 15.39
CA PHE A 125 7.75 -9.00 16.77
C PHE A 125 6.75 -10.01 17.35
N GLU A 126 7.25 -10.89 18.22
CA GLU A 126 6.44 -11.86 18.94
C GLU A 126 6.98 -12.11 20.35
N LEU A 127 6.05 -12.25 21.34
CA LEU A 127 6.39 -12.60 22.71
C LEU A 127 6.20 -14.10 22.95
N TYR A 128 7.17 -14.70 23.60
CA TYR A 128 7.11 -16.10 24.04
C TYR A 128 7.15 -16.15 25.57
N PRO A 129 6.14 -16.76 26.22
CA PRO A 129 6.15 -16.93 27.66
C PRO A 129 7.28 -17.88 28.07
N THR A 130 7.89 -17.60 29.21
CA THR A 130 8.84 -18.51 29.84
C THR A 130 8.11 -19.33 30.94
N LYS A 131 8.83 -20.23 31.61
CA LYS A 131 8.28 -20.91 32.80
C LYS A 131 8.16 -20.00 34.01
N ASN A 132 8.78 -18.83 34.00
CA ASN A 132 8.60 -17.83 35.03
C ASN A 132 7.43 -16.91 34.62
N MET A 133 6.40 -16.86 35.47
CA MET A 133 5.17 -16.12 35.19
C MET A 133 5.36 -14.63 34.86
N TYR A 134 6.45 -14.02 35.34
CA TYR A 134 6.75 -12.61 35.13
C TYR A 134 7.59 -12.33 33.89
N GLN A 135 8.05 -13.37 33.19
CA GLN A 135 9.09 -13.21 32.16
C GLN A 135 8.68 -13.75 30.81
N PHE A 136 9.04 -13.01 29.76
CA PHE A 136 8.85 -13.35 28.37
C PHE A 136 10.14 -13.14 27.59
N ILE A 137 10.25 -13.82 26.46
CA ILE A 137 11.25 -13.53 25.43
C ILE A 137 10.54 -12.84 24.27
N LEU A 138 10.96 -11.62 23.95
CA LEU A 138 10.56 -10.94 22.73
C LEU A 138 11.57 -11.28 21.63
N ILE A 139 11.06 -11.62 20.44
CA ILE A 139 11.89 -11.87 19.27
C ILE A 139 11.46 -10.98 18.11
N ASN A 140 12.43 -10.42 17.39
CA ASN A 140 12.24 -9.91 16.04
C ASN A 140 12.41 -11.08 15.07
N LYS A 141 11.34 -11.52 14.44
CA LYS A 141 11.31 -12.71 13.55
C LYS A 141 12.05 -12.49 12.23
N THR A 142 12.30 -11.25 11.85
CA THR A 142 13.05 -10.90 10.64
C THR A 142 14.54 -10.97 10.85
N SER A 143 15.04 -10.38 11.95
CA SER A 143 16.49 -10.30 12.23
C SER A 143 16.99 -11.32 13.24
N GLY A 144 16.11 -12.01 13.95
CA GLY A 144 16.47 -12.94 15.02
C GLY A 144 16.95 -12.27 16.31
N ARG A 145 16.93 -10.93 16.39
CA ARG A 145 17.23 -10.20 17.63
C ARG A 145 16.21 -10.52 18.70
N LYS A 146 16.65 -10.60 19.93
CA LYS A 146 15.85 -11.06 21.06
C LYS A 146 16.08 -10.23 22.30
N TRP A 147 15.06 -10.15 23.13
CA TRP A 147 15.07 -9.40 24.37
C TRP A 147 14.40 -10.20 25.46
N HIS A 148 14.92 -10.05 26.67
CA HIS A 148 14.29 -10.52 27.88
C HIS A 148 13.35 -9.42 28.38
N VAL A 149 12.10 -9.74 28.59
CA VAL A 149 11.04 -8.85 29.04
C VAL A 149 10.53 -9.31 30.38
N GLN A 150 10.44 -8.41 31.34
CA GLN A 150 9.82 -8.68 32.62
C GLN A 150 8.70 -7.69 32.88
N TRP A 151 7.56 -8.19 33.28
CA TRP A 151 6.44 -7.41 33.79
C TRP A 151 6.35 -7.55 35.31
N GLY A 152 5.64 -6.65 35.98
CA GLY A 152 5.46 -6.68 37.43
C GLY A 152 4.60 -5.53 37.92
N PHE A 153 4.24 -5.55 39.20
CA PHE A 153 3.39 -4.53 39.80
C PHE A 153 4.15 -3.25 40.14
N ASN A 154 5.43 -3.35 40.43
CA ASN A 154 6.28 -2.21 40.75
C ASN A 154 7.09 -1.75 39.53
N SER A 155 7.42 -0.46 39.46
CA SER A 155 8.20 0.11 38.35
C SER A 155 9.58 -0.52 38.19
N LYS A 156 10.22 -0.95 39.30
CA LYS A 156 11.53 -1.62 39.29
C LYS A 156 11.48 -3.05 38.74
N GLU A 157 10.29 -3.64 38.68
CA GLU A 157 10.05 -5.00 38.19
C GLU A 157 9.74 -5.04 36.70
N ARG A 158 9.55 -3.90 36.07
CA ARG A 158 9.23 -3.78 34.64
C ARG A 158 10.46 -3.32 33.87
N TRP A 159 10.91 -4.15 32.98
CA TRP A 159 12.06 -3.83 32.15
C TRP A 159 12.17 -4.71 30.89
N ILE A 160 12.95 -4.23 29.95
CA ILE A 160 13.37 -4.97 28.77
C ILE A 160 14.88 -4.81 28.58
N ARG A 161 15.59 -5.88 28.22
CA ARG A 161 17.02 -5.85 27.90
C ARG A 161 17.36 -6.82 26.77
N ALA A 162 18.29 -6.43 25.91
CA ALA A 162 18.74 -7.28 24.80
C ALA A 162 19.47 -8.53 25.32
N ILE A 163 19.33 -9.60 24.58
CA ILE A 163 20.08 -10.87 24.75
C ILE A 163 21.00 -10.98 23.55
N TYR A 164 22.29 -11.09 23.79
CA TYR A 164 23.34 -11.18 22.76
C TYR A 164 23.79 -12.61 22.55
#